data_66b7afa39934f7de8b4b67a2e2b22e22
#
_entry.id   66b7afa39934f7de8b4b67a2e2b22e22
#
_cell.length_a   1.000
_cell.length_b   1.000
_cell.length_c   1.000
_cell.angle_alpha   90.00
_cell.angle_beta   90.00
_cell.angle_gamma   90.00
#
_symmetry.space_group_name_H-M   'P 1'
#
loop_
_entity.id
_entity.type
_entity.pdbx_description
1 polymer ?
#
loop_
_entity_poly.entity_id
_entity_poly.type
_entity_poly.pdbx_seq_one_letter_code
_entity_poly.pdbx_strand_id
1 'polypeptide(L)'
;MGKNLVGRTAVITGASSGIGEATARVLAAEGAAVALLARRAGRIEGLAAEITAAGSKAVACVADVQDRDAVLHAADIVGAALGPVHILVNNAGVMLLSPFAAGKVDEWRRMIDTNLTGVLLVSDVFLPQLVAAQGDIVNISSVAGRTTGPNHSVYNATKWGLTAWSDALRKELIQASVRVIVVEPGAVATELTDHISDDHIREDAQGFYDSVGALQAEDIAAAIAFAVGQPHRVSLNEILIRPTGQAG
;
A
#
# COMPACT_ATOMS: atom_id res chain seq x y z
N MET A 1 22.49 -5.72 7.07
CA MET A 1 21.46 -6.73 6.80
C MET A 1 21.75 -7.34 5.43
N GLY A 2 21.57 -8.64 5.25
CA GLY A 2 21.79 -9.27 3.94
C GLY A 2 20.69 -8.85 2.97
N LYS A 3 21.03 -8.73 1.68
CA LYS A 3 20.04 -8.42 0.63
C LYS A 3 19.11 -9.63 0.42
N ASN A 4 18.00 -9.67 1.14
CA ASN A 4 17.09 -10.82 1.19
C ASN A 4 16.12 -10.90 -0.01
N LEU A 5 16.06 -9.85 -0.85
CA LEU A 5 15.09 -9.73 -1.95
C LEU A 5 15.75 -9.73 -3.35
N VAL A 6 17.03 -10.14 -3.43
CA VAL A 6 17.75 -10.23 -4.71
C VAL A 6 17.01 -11.16 -5.67
N GLY A 7 16.81 -10.71 -6.91
CA GLY A 7 16.10 -11.45 -7.94
C GLY A 7 14.56 -11.37 -7.87
N ARG A 8 14.01 -10.65 -6.89
CA ARG A 8 12.56 -10.41 -6.81
C ARG A 8 12.19 -9.06 -7.41
N THR A 9 11.03 -8.99 -8.05
CA THR A 9 10.42 -7.76 -8.55
C THR A 9 9.21 -7.40 -7.69
N ALA A 10 9.17 -6.16 -7.19
CA ALA A 10 8.07 -5.63 -6.40
C ALA A 10 7.33 -4.53 -7.17
N VAL A 11 6.01 -4.61 -7.20
CA VAL A 11 5.10 -3.55 -7.69
C VAL A 11 4.52 -2.82 -6.48
N ILE A 12 4.65 -1.49 -6.42
CA ILE A 12 4.15 -0.68 -5.32
C ILE A 12 3.19 0.37 -5.86
N THR A 13 1.92 0.32 -5.44
CA THR A 13 0.93 1.35 -5.77
C THR A 13 0.99 2.51 -4.78
N GLY A 14 0.63 3.73 -5.24
CA GLY A 14 0.75 4.92 -4.40
C GLY A 14 2.19 5.28 -4.05
N ALA A 15 3.15 4.90 -4.91
CA ALA A 15 4.59 5.05 -4.68
C ALA A 15 5.11 6.49 -4.73
N SER A 16 4.26 7.49 -4.94
CA SER A 16 4.65 8.89 -5.10
C SER A 16 4.84 9.66 -3.80
N SER A 17 4.54 9.06 -2.64
CA SER A 17 4.74 9.66 -1.30
C SER A 17 4.55 8.64 -0.17
N GLY A 18 4.90 9.05 1.05
CA GLY A 18 4.61 8.36 2.30
C GLY A 18 5.05 6.90 2.32
N ILE A 19 4.18 6.01 2.82
CA ILE A 19 4.51 4.58 2.99
C ILE A 19 4.93 3.93 1.66
N GLY A 20 4.28 4.27 0.54
CA GLY A 20 4.60 3.69 -0.77
C GLY A 20 6.01 4.06 -1.25
N GLU A 21 6.39 5.33 -1.12
CA GLU A 21 7.73 5.81 -1.45
C GLU A 21 8.78 5.17 -0.55
N ALA A 22 8.57 5.17 0.77
CA ALA A 22 9.49 4.54 1.72
C ALA A 22 9.62 3.04 1.46
N THR A 23 8.51 2.34 1.16
CA THR A 23 8.52 0.91 0.81
C THR A 23 9.36 0.64 -0.43
N ALA A 24 9.22 1.47 -1.48
CA ALA A 24 10.02 1.33 -2.69
C ALA A 24 11.52 1.46 -2.40
N ARG A 25 11.93 2.44 -1.60
CA ARG A 25 13.33 2.63 -1.18
C ARG A 25 13.86 1.45 -0.39
N VAL A 26 13.10 0.98 0.60
CA VAL A 26 13.51 -0.12 1.47
C VAL A 26 13.62 -1.43 0.70
N LEU A 27 12.61 -1.79 -0.12
CA LEU A 27 12.66 -3.02 -0.91
C LEU A 27 13.81 -2.99 -1.95
N ALA A 28 14.07 -1.85 -2.57
CA ALA A 28 15.20 -1.67 -3.47
C ALA A 28 16.55 -1.83 -2.75
N ALA A 29 16.70 -1.28 -1.55
CA ALA A 29 17.91 -1.44 -0.73
C ALA A 29 18.14 -2.90 -0.32
N GLU A 30 17.07 -3.68 -0.08
CA GLU A 30 17.10 -5.12 0.17
C GLU A 30 17.34 -5.96 -1.10
N GLY A 31 17.48 -5.33 -2.29
CA GLY A 31 17.89 -5.96 -3.54
C GLY A 31 16.77 -6.28 -4.51
N ALA A 32 15.52 -5.91 -4.23
CA ALA A 32 14.43 -6.05 -5.18
C ALA A 32 14.55 -5.06 -6.34
N ALA A 33 14.09 -5.46 -7.53
CA ALA A 33 13.71 -4.53 -8.58
C ALA A 33 12.33 -3.95 -8.24
N VAL A 34 12.09 -2.64 -8.45
CA VAL A 34 10.85 -1.99 -8.02
C VAL A 34 10.14 -1.29 -9.17
N ALA A 35 8.83 -1.51 -9.29
CA ALA A 35 7.95 -0.79 -10.19
C ALA A 35 7.06 0.16 -9.35
N LEU A 36 7.08 1.44 -9.70
CA LEU A 36 6.47 2.53 -8.97
C LEU A 36 5.20 2.96 -9.69
N LEU A 37 4.02 2.58 -9.17
CA LEU A 37 2.74 2.93 -9.75
C LEU A 37 2.11 4.09 -9.00
N ALA A 38 1.87 5.22 -9.69
CA ALA A 38 1.11 6.36 -9.16
C ALA A 38 0.71 7.31 -10.29
N ARG A 39 -0.19 8.25 -9.99
CA ARG A 39 -0.65 9.29 -10.93
C ARG A 39 0.35 10.43 -11.10
N ARG A 40 1.18 10.73 -10.09
CA ARG A 40 2.11 11.86 -10.08
C ARG A 40 3.42 11.48 -10.78
N ALA A 41 3.45 11.60 -12.13
CA ALA A 41 4.56 11.19 -12.99
C ALA A 41 5.92 11.68 -12.47
N GLY A 42 6.10 12.98 -12.32
CA GLY A 42 7.39 13.57 -11.93
C GLY A 42 7.93 13.06 -10.58
N ARG A 43 7.04 12.70 -9.64
CA ARG A 43 7.45 12.12 -8.34
C ARG A 43 8.01 10.70 -8.50
N ILE A 44 7.31 9.84 -9.23
CA ILE A 44 7.74 8.44 -9.41
C ILE A 44 8.91 8.32 -10.37
N GLU A 45 9.02 9.19 -11.37
CA GLU A 45 10.19 9.27 -12.27
C GLU A 45 11.44 9.69 -11.51
N GLY A 46 11.34 10.73 -10.67
CA GLY A 46 12.42 11.16 -9.80
C GLY A 46 12.87 10.06 -8.84
N LEU A 47 11.92 9.39 -8.19
CA LEU A 47 12.20 8.27 -7.28
C LEU A 47 12.86 7.08 -8.02
N ALA A 48 12.39 6.75 -9.23
CA ALA A 48 13.00 5.69 -10.04
C ALA A 48 14.43 6.02 -10.42
N ALA A 49 14.70 7.28 -10.79
CA ALA A 49 16.05 7.75 -11.10
C ALA A 49 16.99 7.66 -9.87
N GLU A 50 16.54 8.09 -8.70
CA GLU A 50 17.30 7.99 -7.46
C GLU A 50 17.63 6.53 -7.08
N ILE A 51 16.64 5.63 -7.14
CA ILE A 51 16.82 4.20 -6.84
C ILE A 51 17.80 3.57 -7.84
N THR A 52 17.72 3.96 -9.12
CA THR A 52 18.62 3.47 -10.16
C THR A 52 20.04 3.99 -9.96
N ALA A 53 20.20 5.25 -9.61
CA ALA A 53 21.50 5.83 -9.28
C ALA A 53 22.16 5.16 -8.05
N ALA A 54 21.35 4.67 -7.11
CA ALA A 54 21.81 3.89 -5.96
C ALA A 54 22.15 2.42 -6.31
N GLY A 55 22.05 2.01 -7.57
CA GLY A 55 22.47 0.68 -8.08
C GLY A 55 21.40 -0.40 -8.06
N SER A 56 20.14 -0.06 -7.80
CA SER A 56 18.99 -0.96 -7.93
C SER A 56 18.24 -0.74 -9.24
N LYS A 57 17.34 -1.66 -9.62
CA LYS A 57 16.50 -1.49 -10.81
C LYS A 57 15.16 -0.87 -10.40
N ALA A 58 14.75 0.20 -11.08
CA ALA A 58 13.45 0.81 -10.87
C ALA A 58 12.80 1.24 -12.19
N VAL A 59 11.46 1.17 -12.26
CA VAL A 59 10.66 1.71 -13.38
C VAL A 59 9.47 2.48 -12.83
N ALA A 60 9.18 3.63 -13.43
CA ALA A 60 7.99 4.43 -13.13
C ALA A 60 6.86 4.07 -14.10
N CYS A 61 5.68 3.79 -13.57
CA CYS A 61 4.48 3.46 -14.34
C CYS A 61 3.37 4.42 -13.91
N VAL A 62 3.03 5.39 -14.79
CA VAL A 62 1.95 6.33 -14.52
C VAL A 62 0.61 5.62 -14.69
N ALA A 63 -0.10 5.39 -13.59
CA ALA A 63 -1.39 4.74 -13.60
C ALA A 63 -2.29 5.24 -12.47
N ASP A 64 -3.59 5.34 -12.72
CA ASP A 64 -4.60 5.39 -11.68
C ASP A 64 -5.05 3.95 -11.39
N VAL A 65 -5.04 3.55 -10.13
CA VAL A 65 -5.47 2.21 -9.70
C VAL A 65 -6.94 1.92 -10.00
N GLN A 66 -7.74 2.95 -10.24
CA GLN A 66 -9.16 2.85 -10.61
C GLN A 66 -9.35 2.56 -12.11
N ASP A 67 -8.32 2.75 -12.92
CA ASP A 67 -8.34 2.52 -14.37
C ASP A 67 -7.67 1.18 -14.70
N ARG A 68 -8.50 0.17 -15.02
CA ARG A 68 -8.01 -1.18 -15.31
C ARG A 68 -7.08 -1.21 -16.52
N ASP A 69 -7.35 -0.42 -17.55
CA ASP A 69 -6.54 -0.40 -18.79
C ASP A 69 -5.17 0.25 -18.52
N ALA A 70 -5.13 1.31 -17.69
CA ALA A 70 -3.87 1.89 -17.24
C ALA A 70 -3.05 0.91 -16.40
N VAL A 71 -3.69 0.09 -15.54
CA VAL A 71 -3.01 -0.93 -14.74
C VAL A 71 -2.50 -2.07 -15.61
N LEU A 72 -3.25 -2.52 -16.63
CA LEU A 72 -2.80 -3.51 -17.61
C LEU A 72 -1.58 -3.00 -18.38
N HIS A 73 -1.61 -1.76 -18.85
CA HIS A 73 -0.47 -1.16 -19.53
C HIS A 73 0.76 -1.07 -18.61
N ALA A 74 0.55 -0.71 -17.34
CA ALA A 74 1.62 -0.72 -16.35
C ALA A 74 2.22 -2.13 -16.16
N ALA A 75 1.39 -3.18 -16.15
CA ALA A 75 1.86 -4.56 -16.03
C ALA A 75 2.74 -4.99 -17.22
N ASP A 76 2.40 -4.56 -18.45
CA ASP A 76 3.22 -4.79 -19.64
C ASP A 76 4.58 -4.09 -19.53
N ILE A 77 4.60 -2.82 -19.09
CA ILE A 77 5.85 -2.07 -18.84
C ILE A 77 6.72 -2.79 -17.81
N VAL A 78 6.13 -3.21 -16.69
CA VAL A 78 6.84 -3.92 -15.62
C VAL A 78 7.43 -5.23 -16.14
N GLY A 79 6.63 -6.04 -16.86
CA GLY A 79 7.07 -7.29 -17.43
C GLY A 79 8.25 -7.13 -18.38
N ALA A 80 8.21 -6.12 -19.26
CA ALA A 80 9.27 -5.82 -20.21
C ALA A 80 10.55 -5.30 -19.54
N ALA A 81 10.43 -4.45 -18.50
CA ALA A 81 11.57 -3.79 -17.89
C ALA A 81 12.23 -4.59 -16.75
N LEU A 82 11.44 -5.30 -15.94
CA LEU A 82 11.89 -5.93 -14.70
C LEU A 82 11.64 -7.44 -14.63
N GLY A 83 10.90 -8.00 -15.60
CA GLY A 83 10.51 -9.41 -15.60
C GLY A 83 9.31 -9.72 -14.69
N PRO A 84 9.14 -10.99 -14.28
CA PRO A 84 7.97 -11.45 -13.54
C PRO A 84 7.85 -10.77 -12.16
N VAL A 85 6.62 -10.50 -11.75
CA VAL A 85 6.31 -9.88 -10.46
C VAL A 85 6.23 -10.93 -9.36
N HIS A 86 6.91 -10.65 -8.25
CA HIS A 86 7.00 -11.52 -7.08
C HIS A 86 6.32 -10.92 -5.84
N ILE A 87 6.21 -9.59 -5.78
CA ILE A 87 5.64 -8.87 -4.64
C ILE A 87 4.72 -7.79 -5.20
N LEU A 88 3.48 -7.76 -4.72
CA LEU A 88 2.55 -6.66 -4.97
C LEU A 88 2.26 -5.96 -3.64
N VAL A 89 2.50 -4.64 -3.59
CA VAL A 89 2.15 -3.81 -2.44
C VAL A 89 1.01 -2.87 -2.84
N ASN A 90 -0.20 -3.20 -2.44
CA ASN A 90 -1.39 -2.37 -2.57
C ASN A 90 -1.39 -1.31 -1.46
N ASN A 91 -0.76 -0.17 -1.77
CA ASN A 91 -0.62 0.94 -0.82
C ASN A 91 -1.41 2.18 -1.22
N ALA A 92 -1.78 2.33 -2.49
CA ALA A 92 -2.59 3.47 -2.92
C ALA A 92 -3.88 3.59 -2.08
N GLY A 93 -4.12 4.79 -1.53
CA GLY A 93 -5.28 5.03 -0.69
C GLY A 93 -5.51 6.50 -0.41
N VAL A 94 -6.73 6.84 0.01
CA VAL A 94 -7.13 8.18 0.43
C VAL A 94 -7.97 8.10 1.70
N MET A 95 -7.89 9.15 2.53
CA MET A 95 -8.65 9.28 3.77
C MET A 95 -9.35 10.65 3.77
N LEU A 96 -10.65 10.63 3.49
CA LEU A 96 -11.49 11.83 3.36
C LEU A 96 -12.51 11.83 4.50
N LEU A 97 -12.06 12.29 5.67
CA LEU A 97 -12.86 12.25 6.89
C LEU A 97 -13.91 13.35 6.87
N SER A 98 -15.14 13.00 7.24
CA SER A 98 -16.24 13.95 7.41
C SER A 98 -17.38 13.34 8.21
N PRO A 99 -18.23 14.16 8.88
CA PRO A 99 -19.48 13.68 9.42
C PRO A 99 -20.34 13.09 8.31
N PHE A 100 -20.96 11.93 8.54
CA PHE A 100 -21.81 11.29 7.52
C PHE A 100 -22.95 12.21 7.09
N ALA A 101 -23.51 13.01 8.00
CA ALA A 101 -24.56 13.97 7.71
C ALA A 101 -24.13 15.11 6.76
N ALA A 102 -22.84 15.30 6.51
CA ALA A 102 -22.35 16.28 5.53
C ALA A 102 -22.64 15.87 4.07
N GLY A 103 -23.03 14.62 3.82
CA GLY A 103 -23.48 14.13 2.51
C GLY A 103 -22.43 14.19 1.40
N LYS A 104 -21.15 14.07 1.72
CA LYS A 104 -20.03 14.18 0.76
C LYS A 104 -19.88 12.93 -0.12
N VAL A 105 -20.90 12.64 -0.95
CA VAL A 105 -21.02 11.41 -1.74
C VAL A 105 -19.82 11.19 -2.68
N ASP A 106 -19.26 12.24 -3.27
CA ASP A 106 -18.13 12.11 -4.18
C ASP A 106 -16.84 11.73 -3.44
N GLU A 107 -16.64 12.21 -2.20
CA GLU A 107 -15.56 11.77 -1.33
C GLU A 107 -15.73 10.30 -0.93
N TRP A 108 -16.96 9.86 -0.65
CA TRP A 108 -17.24 8.46 -0.34
C TRP A 108 -16.91 7.54 -1.51
N ARG A 109 -17.37 7.89 -2.73
CA ARG A 109 -17.05 7.16 -3.96
C ARG A 109 -15.54 7.08 -4.15
N ARG A 110 -14.84 8.21 -4.05
CA ARG A 110 -13.39 8.26 -4.19
C ARG A 110 -12.66 7.34 -3.19
N MET A 111 -13.13 7.26 -1.94
CA MET A 111 -12.56 6.31 -0.95
C MET A 111 -12.82 4.86 -1.34
N ILE A 112 -14.05 4.52 -1.75
CA ILE A 112 -14.41 3.16 -2.16
C ILE A 112 -13.61 2.76 -3.41
N ASP A 113 -13.58 3.62 -4.41
CA ASP A 113 -12.95 3.34 -5.69
C ASP A 113 -11.43 3.21 -5.56
N THR A 114 -10.78 4.04 -4.71
CA THR A 114 -9.34 3.95 -4.50
C THR A 114 -8.97 2.83 -3.53
N ASN A 115 -9.57 2.80 -2.33
CA ASN A 115 -9.11 1.96 -1.23
C ASN A 115 -9.58 0.52 -1.33
N LEU A 116 -10.62 0.23 -2.11
CA LEU A 116 -11.18 -1.11 -2.27
C LEU A 116 -11.18 -1.54 -3.74
N THR A 117 -11.97 -0.90 -4.61
CA THR A 117 -12.08 -1.30 -6.02
C THR A 117 -10.70 -1.29 -6.71
N GLY A 118 -9.91 -0.25 -6.51
CA GLY A 118 -8.56 -0.14 -7.09
C GLY A 118 -7.62 -1.26 -6.63
N VAL A 119 -7.70 -1.65 -5.35
CA VAL A 119 -6.93 -2.79 -4.83
C VAL A 119 -7.34 -4.10 -5.52
N LEU A 120 -8.64 -4.32 -5.71
CA LEU A 120 -9.16 -5.51 -6.41
C LEU A 120 -8.67 -5.54 -7.86
N LEU A 121 -8.78 -4.44 -8.59
CA LEU A 121 -8.33 -4.31 -9.99
C LEU A 121 -6.83 -4.56 -10.15
N VAL A 122 -6.00 -3.93 -9.32
CA VAL A 122 -4.54 -4.14 -9.37
C VAL A 122 -4.20 -5.59 -9.03
N SER A 123 -4.84 -6.16 -8.01
CA SER A 123 -4.61 -7.55 -7.62
C SER A 123 -5.02 -8.53 -8.73
N ASP A 124 -6.17 -8.33 -9.40
CA ASP A 124 -6.62 -9.13 -10.54
C ASP A 124 -5.57 -9.14 -11.67
N VAL A 125 -5.05 -7.97 -12.04
CA VAL A 125 -4.08 -7.84 -13.13
C VAL A 125 -2.76 -8.55 -12.82
N PHE A 126 -2.24 -8.45 -11.60
CA PHE A 126 -0.96 -9.05 -11.24
C PHE A 126 -1.06 -10.49 -10.70
N LEU A 127 -2.26 -10.98 -10.36
CA LEU A 127 -2.46 -12.30 -9.77
C LEU A 127 -1.85 -13.46 -10.58
N PRO A 128 -1.98 -13.52 -11.92
CA PRO A 128 -1.37 -14.61 -12.68
C PRO A 128 0.14 -14.71 -12.49
N GLN A 129 0.84 -13.58 -12.45
CA GLN A 129 2.30 -13.54 -12.23
C GLN A 129 2.65 -13.94 -10.79
N LEU A 130 1.89 -13.47 -9.81
CA LEU A 130 2.07 -13.80 -8.39
C LEU A 130 1.85 -15.30 -8.12
N VAL A 131 0.85 -15.91 -8.77
CA VAL A 131 0.62 -17.36 -8.68
C VAL A 131 1.79 -18.13 -9.29
N ALA A 132 2.26 -17.73 -10.47
CA ALA A 132 3.39 -18.38 -11.12
C ALA A 132 4.70 -18.27 -10.32
N ALA A 133 4.89 -17.14 -9.61
CA ALA A 133 6.07 -16.87 -8.79
C ALA A 133 5.94 -17.39 -7.35
N GLN A 134 4.79 -17.91 -6.92
CA GLN A 134 4.47 -18.19 -5.52
C GLN A 134 4.77 -16.95 -4.64
N GLY A 135 4.28 -15.80 -5.07
CA GLY A 135 4.67 -14.49 -4.58
C GLY A 135 3.92 -14.01 -3.33
N ASP A 136 3.99 -12.71 -3.12
CA ASP A 136 3.39 -12.03 -1.97
C ASP A 136 2.45 -10.91 -2.40
N ILE A 137 1.29 -10.81 -1.76
CA ILE A 137 0.39 -9.66 -1.82
C ILE A 137 0.41 -8.98 -0.46
N VAL A 138 0.80 -7.71 -0.42
CA VAL A 138 0.78 -6.88 0.79
C VAL A 138 -0.30 -5.81 0.63
N ASN A 139 -1.31 -5.84 1.48
CA ASN A 139 -2.40 -4.87 1.47
C ASN A 139 -2.26 -3.91 2.65
N ILE A 140 -2.15 -2.60 2.37
CA ILE A 140 -2.08 -1.59 3.42
C ILE A 140 -3.49 -1.22 3.86
N SER A 141 -3.93 -1.86 4.95
CA SER A 141 -5.17 -1.54 5.63
C SER A 141 -4.95 -0.37 6.62
N SER A 142 -5.42 -0.50 7.83
CA SER A 142 -5.30 0.51 8.89
C SER A 142 -5.81 -0.07 10.22
N VAL A 143 -5.47 0.54 11.34
CA VAL A 143 -6.22 0.35 12.59
C VAL A 143 -7.71 0.65 12.40
N ALA A 144 -8.06 1.52 11.45
CA ALA A 144 -9.44 1.81 11.04
C ALA A 144 -10.15 0.62 10.36
N GLY A 145 -9.44 -0.46 10.03
CA GLY A 145 -9.99 -1.76 9.63
C GLY A 145 -10.31 -2.68 10.81
N ARG A 146 -10.08 -2.25 12.06
CA ARG A 146 -10.34 -2.98 13.32
C ARG A 146 -11.14 -2.19 14.34
N THR A 147 -11.04 -0.87 14.29
CA THR A 147 -11.73 0.04 15.21
C THR A 147 -12.50 1.09 14.42
N THR A 148 -13.48 1.70 15.05
CA THR A 148 -14.32 2.73 14.42
C THR A 148 -14.31 4.01 15.24
N GLY A 149 -14.58 5.14 14.59
CA GLY A 149 -14.68 6.44 15.24
C GLY A 149 -15.61 7.39 14.50
N PRO A 150 -16.03 8.49 15.15
CA PRO A 150 -16.76 9.56 14.47
C PRO A 150 -15.97 10.08 13.27
N ASN A 151 -16.67 10.58 12.26
CA ASN A 151 -16.12 11.10 10.99
C ASN A 151 -15.42 10.07 10.07
N HIS A 152 -15.19 8.83 10.54
CA HIS A 152 -14.44 7.80 9.82
C HIS A 152 -15.34 6.76 9.13
N SER A 153 -16.67 6.89 9.14
CA SER A 153 -17.60 5.82 8.77
C SER A 153 -17.31 5.15 7.42
N VAL A 154 -17.11 5.93 6.35
CA VAL A 154 -16.83 5.38 5.01
C VAL A 154 -15.38 4.90 4.89
N TYR A 155 -14.43 5.63 5.46
CA TYR A 155 -13.04 5.17 5.52
C TYR A 155 -12.93 3.82 6.25
N ASN A 156 -13.55 3.70 7.42
CA ASN A 156 -13.64 2.43 8.15
C ASN A 156 -14.24 1.33 7.26
N ALA A 157 -15.37 1.58 6.59
CA ALA A 157 -16.00 0.59 5.73
C ALA A 157 -15.04 0.07 4.64
N THR A 158 -14.23 0.96 4.02
CA THR A 158 -13.24 0.54 3.02
C THR A 158 -12.13 -0.31 3.64
N LYS A 159 -11.62 0.05 4.82
CA LYS A 159 -10.51 -0.68 5.46
C LYS A 159 -10.97 -2.01 6.08
N TRP A 160 -12.17 -2.07 6.66
CA TRP A 160 -12.79 -3.33 7.09
C TRP A 160 -13.03 -4.26 5.89
N GLY A 161 -13.58 -3.71 4.79
CA GLY A 161 -13.79 -4.47 3.54
C GLY A 161 -12.48 -5.02 2.98
N LEU A 162 -11.41 -4.21 2.96
CA LEU A 162 -10.09 -4.63 2.51
C LEU A 162 -9.51 -5.75 3.38
N THR A 163 -9.60 -5.63 4.71
CA THR A 163 -9.11 -6.65 5.65
C THR A 163 -9.89 -7.98 5.47
N ALA A 164 -11.22 -7.92 5.39
CA ALA A 164 -12.05 -9.09 5.18
C ALA A 164 -11.78 -9.78 3.83
N TRP A 165 -11.66 -9.00 2.75
CA TRP A 165 -11.31 -9.53 1.43
C TRP A 165 -9.92 -10.17 1.42
N SER A 166 -8.95 -9.55 2.07
CA SER A 166 -7.58 -10.08 2.16
C SER A 166 -7.53 -11.44 2.86
N ASP A 167 -8.30 -11.64 3.94
CA ASP A 167 -8.38 -12.94 4.61
C ASP A 167 -9.06 -14.01 3.75
N ALA A 168 -10.12 -13.65 3.01
CA ALA A 168 -10.75 -14.54 2.05
C ALA A 168 -9.77 -14.94 0.93
N LEU A 169 -9.11 -13.95 0.30
CA LEU A 169 -8.14 -14.17 -0.77
C LEU A 169 -6.96 -15.05 -0.29
N ARG A 170 -6.48 -14.83 0.92
CA ARG A 170 -5.43 -15.68 1.53
C ARG A 170 -5.83 -17.15 1.54
N LYS A 171 -7.09 -17.44 1.90
CA LYS A 171 -7.60 -18.82 1.94
C LYS A 171 -7.75 -19.43 0.56
N GLU A 172 -8.18 -18.64 -0.42
CA GLU A 172 -8.31 -19.06 -1.82
C GLU A 172 -6.94 -19.40 -2.45
N LEU A 173 -5.90 -18.67 -2.06
CA LEU A 173 -4.56 -18.79 -2.65
C LEU A 173 -3.62 -19.76 -1.92
N ILE A 174 -4.07 -20.48 -0.90
CA ILE A 174 -3.25 -21.47 -0.16
C ILE A 174 -2.62 -22.50 -1.10
N GLN A 175 -3.41 -23.07 -2.03
CA GLN A 175 -2.92 -24.10 -2.95
C GLN A 175 -1.95 -23.53 -4.00
N ALA A 176 -2.04 -22.24 -4.29
CA ALA A 176 -1.11 -21.54 -5.17
C ALA A 176 0.17 -21.08 -4.43
N SER A 177 0.23 -21.30 -3.11
CA SER A 177 1.35 -20.89 -2.27
C SER A 177 1.65 -19.37 -2.36
N VAL A 178 0.63 -18.54 -2.59
CA VAL A 178 0.74 -17.08 -2.54
C VAL A 178 0.43 -16.60 -1.12
N ARG A 179 1.32 -15.79 -0.54
CA ARG A 179 1.09 -15.21 0.78
C ARG A 179 0.31 -13.89 0.64
N VAL A 180 -0.73 -13.72 1.44
CA VAL A 180 -1.47 -12.45 1.53
C VAL A 180 -1.25 -11.89 2.94
N ILE A 181 -0.72 -10.68 3.00
CA ILE A 181 -0.27 -9.99 4.21
C ILE A 181 -1.07 -8.69 4.35
N VAL A 182 -1.72 -8.50 5.46
CA VAL A 182 -2.40 -7.23 5.80
C VAL A 182 -1.52 -6.46 6.78
N VAL A 183 -1.14 -5.25 6.40
CA VAL A 183 -0.45 -4.31 7.29
C VAL A 183 -1.46 -3.26 7.74
N GLU A 184 -1.54 -3.03 9.04
CA GLU A 184 -2.56 -2.19 9.68
C GLU A 184 -1.89 -1.08 10.51
N PRO A 185 -1.45 0.01 9.84
CA PRO A 185 -0.83 1.11 10.54
C PRO A 185 -1.83 1.89 11.41
N GLY A 186 -1.35 2.40 12.54
CA GLY A 186 -1.95 3.49 13.28
C GLY A 186 -1.64 4.84 12.64
N ALA A 187 -1.41 5.87 13.46
CA ALA A 187 -1.02 7.20 13.00
C ALA A 187 0.39 7.15 12.37
N VAL A 188 0.51 7.54 11.09
CA VAL A 188 1.78 7.63 10.34
C VAL A 188 1.89 9.02 9.72
N ALA A 189 3.02 9.69 9.92
CA ALA A 189 3.29 11.02 9.37
C ALA A 189 3.45 10.94 7.84
N THR A 190 2.39 11.23 7.10
CA THR A 190 2.32 11.21 5.63
C THR A 190 1.39 12.31 5.12
N GLU A 191 1.36 12.52 3.80
CA GLU A 191 0.42 13.44 3.13
C GLU A 191 -1.06 12.97 3.22
N LEU A 192 -1.38 11.88 3.91
CA LEU A 192 -2.72 11.29 3.91
C LEU A 192 -3.78 12.20 4.54
N THR A 193 -3.42 12.92 5.61
CA THR A 193 -4.29 13.89 6.27
C THR A 193 -4.56 15.14 5.44
N ASP A 194 -3.66 15.49 4.51
CA ASP A 194 -3.80 16.67 3.66
C ASP A 194 -4.99 16.54 2.67
N HIS A 195 -5.48 15.33 2.47
CA HIS A 195 -6.64 15.06 1.62
C HIS A 195 -7.98 15.37 2.31
N ILE A 196 -8.01 15.59 3.64
CA ILE A 196 -9.22 15.91 4.38
C ILE A 196 -9.67 17.33 4.01
N SER A 197 -10.85 17.43 3.42
CA SER A 197 -11.37 18.69 2.89
C SER A 197 -11.96 19.64 3.96
N ASP A 198 -12.28 19.10 5.14
CA ASP A 198 -12.77 19.88 6.29
C ASP A 198 -11.55 20.29 7.13
N ASP A 199 -11.32 21.61 7.21
CA ASP A 199 -10.15 22.16 7.88
C ASP A 199 -10.10 21.81 9.36
N HIS A 200 -11.24 21.82 10.06
CA HIS A 200 -11.31 21.51 11.48
C HIS A 200 -10.99 20.03 11.75
N ILE A 201 -11.58 19.12 10.94
CA ILE A 201 -11.29 17.69 11.06
C ILE A 201 -9.85 17.38 10.68
N ARG A 202 -9.27 18.11 9.72
CA ARG A 202 -7.86 17.96 9.34
C ARG A 202 -6.93 18.40 10.49
N GLU A 203 -7.22 19.53 11.13
CA GLU A 203 -6.47 20.02 12.30
C GLU A 203 -6.58 19.05 13.48
N ASP A 204 -7.77 18.54 13.77
CA ASP A 204 -7.99 17.52 14.82
C ASP A 204 -7.19 16.24 14.55
N ALA A 205 -7.20 15.78 13.29
CA ALA A 205 -6.44 14.58 12.89
C ALA A 205 -4.93 14.82 13.04
N GLN A 206 -4.42 15.98 12.62
CA GLN A 206 -3.01 16.34 12.79
C GLN A 206 -2.63 16.46 14.25
N GLY A 207 -3.46 17.14 15.07
CA GLY A 207 -3.25 17.25 16.52
C GLY A 207 -3.22 15.88 17.21
N PHE A 208 -4.07 14.94 16.78
CA PHE A 208 -4.01 13.56 17.27
C PHE A 208 -2.69 12.89 16.89
N TYR A 209 -2.23 13.01 15.64
CA TYR A 209 -0.98 12.40 15.19
C TYR A 209 0.23 12.94 15.97
N ASP A 210 0.26 14.24 16.21
CA ASP A 210 1.31 14.89 17.02
C ASP A 210 1.27 14.40 18.48
N SER A 211 0.08 14.24 19.05
CA SER A 211 -0.12 13.85 20.46
C SER A 211 0.34 12.41 20.75
N VAL A 212 0.22 11.51 19.78
CA VAL A 212 0.60 10.09 19.95
C VAL A 212 2.03 9.79 19.48
N GLY A 213 2.71 10.77 18.90
CA GLY A 213 4.04 10.59 18.30
C GLY A 213 3.96 9.67 17.08
N ALA A 214 3.34 10.17 15.98
CA ALA A 214 3.09 9.38 14.77
C ALA A 214 4.35 8.65 14.28
N LEU A 215 4.14 7.43 13.78
CA LEU A 215 5.17 6.63 13.11
C LEU A 215 5.68 7.36 11.85
N GLN A 216 6.89 7.02 11.44
CA GLN A 216 7.41 7.42 10.15
C GLN A 216 7.03 6.39 9.07
N ALA A 217 6.97 6.81 7.82
CA ALA A 217 6.68 5.92 6.69
C ALA A 217 7.69 4.74 6.61
N GLU A 218 8.93 4.97 7.00
CA GLU A 218 10.02 4.00 7.07
C GLU A 218 9.76 2.88 8.07
N ASP A 219 9.05 3.14 9.17
CA ASP A 219 8.70 2.12 10.17
C ASP A 219 7.78 1.06 9.54
N ILE A 220 6.82 1.51 8.73
CA ILE A 220 5.91 0.63 8.00
C ILE A 220 6.64 -0.10 6.88
N ALA A 221 7.50 0.61 6.13
CA ALA A 221 8.29 0.02 5.06
C ALA A 221 9.23 -1.09 5.58
N ALA A 222 9.84 -0.88 6.75
CA ALA A 222 10.68 -1.89 7.41
C ALA A 222 9.89 -3.16 7.79
N ALA A 223 8.66 -2.99 8.30
CA ALA A 223 7.78 -4.12 8.61
C ALA A 223 7.35 -4.89 7.36
N ILE A 224 7.05 -4.18 6.25
CA ILE A 224 6.76 -4.80 4.95
C ILE A 224 7.97 -5.61 4.47
N ALA A 225 9.17 -5.02 4.47
CA ALA A 225 10.38 -5.70 4.04
C ALA A 225 10.69 -6.93 4.91
N PHE A 226 10.51 -6.83 6.23
CA PHE A 226 10.61 -7.96 7.14
C PHE A 226 9.65 -9.09 6.77
N ALA A 227 8.39 -8.77 6.49
CA ALA A 227 7.36 -9.76 6.19
C ALA A 227 7.64 -10.51 4.88
N VAL A 228 7.92 -9.78 3.78
CA VAL A 228 8.19 -10.40 2.47
C VAL A 228 9.56 -11.07 2.41
N GLY A 229 10.49 -10.68 3.28
CA GLY A 229 11.81 -11.28 3.42
C GLY A 229 11.85 -12.61 4.18
N GLN A 230 10.74 -13.02 4.82
CA GLN A 230 10.68 -14.29 5.54
C GLN A 230 10.77 -15.50 4.60
N PRO A 231 11.34 -16.64 5.08
CA PRO A 231 11.28 -17.89 4.33
C PRO A 231 9.84 -18.20 3.92
N HIS A 232 9.64 -18.73 2.71
CA HIS A 232 8.31 -18.92 2.12
C HIS A 232 7.32 -19.74 2.97
N ARG A 233 7.82 -20.65 3.83
CA ARG A 233 7.01 -21.40 4.79
C ARG A 233 6.42 -20.56 5.93
N VAL A 234 6.88 -19.30 6.08
CA VAL A 234 6.41 -18.36 7.11
C VAL A 234 5.50 -17.34 6.46
N SER A 235 4.25 -17.29 6.89
CA SER A 235 3.27 -16.30 6.46
C SER A 235 2.89 -15.41 7.64
N LEU A 236 3.20 -14.12 7.54
CA LEU A 236 2.74 -13.10 8.48
C LEU A 236 1.42 -12.55 7.92
N ASN A 237 0.30 -13.03 8.43
CA ASN A 237 -1.00 -12.74 7.83
C ASN A 237 -1.49 -11.34 8.15
N GLU A 238 -1.24 -10.86 9.39
CA GLU A 238 -1.65 -9.55 9.88
C GLU A 238 -0.51 -8.92 10.69
N ILE A 239 -0.24 -7.64 10.43
CA ILE A 239 0.79 -6.86 11.11
C ILE A 239 0.18 -5.54 11.56
N LEU A 240 -0.20 -5.48 12.83
CA LEU A 240 -0.72 -4.27 13.46
C LEU A 240 0.42 -3.47 14.06
N ILE A 241 0.58 -2.21 13.62
CA ILE A 241 1.66 -1.32 14.05
C ILE A 241 1.07 0.01 14.49
N ARG A 242 1.31 0.41 15.74
CA ARG A 242 0.87 1.69 16.29
C ARG A 242 2.04 2.46 16.86
N PRO A 243 1.96 3.80 16.89
CA PRO A 243 2.79 4.58 17.80
C PRO A 243 2.63 4.08 19.24
N THR A 244 3.69 4.09 20.02
CA THR A 244 3.64 3.64 21.42
C THR A 244 2.62 4.44 22.24
N GLY A 245 2.37 5.71 21.87
CA GLY A 245 1.39 6.57 22.51
C GLY A 245 -0.06 6.36 22.08
N GLN A 246 -0.32 5.50 21.07
CA GLN A 246 -1.67 5.25 20.55
C GLN A 246 -2.33 4.05 21.22
N ALA A 247 -3.38 4.26 22.02
CA ALA A 247 -4.07 3.22 22.77
C ALA A 247 -5.03 2.36 21.93
N GLY A 248 -5.71 2.92 20.94
CA GLY A 248 -6.75 2.24 20.15
C GLY A 248 -6.79 2.62 18.68
#